data_5edaa3028751610f8fb6d0ff6a62fa84
#
_entry.id   5edaa3028751610f8fb6d0ff6a62fa84
#
_cell.length_a   1.000
_cell.length_b   1.000
_cell.length_c   1.000
_cell.angle_alpha   90.00
_cell.angle_beta   90.00
_cell.angle_gamma   90.00
#
_symmetry.space_group_name_H-M   'P 1'
#
loop_
_entity.id
_entity.type
_entity.pdbx_description
1 polymer ?
#
loop_
_entity_poly.entity_id
_entity_poly.type
_entity_poly.pdbx_seq_one_letter_code
_entity_poly.pdbx_strand_id
1 'polypeptide(L)'
;MTWPYRSRLIHQNKISTIILFESSLINFFFSFSSASRNKAIVVFFSLSQNLDCYAVVLNFVNTTLDWVKFALDAPSARAVVFGFHIGGHLFVEVLLLVVILFLLSQKSYKPPKRPLTNKEIDELCDDWVPEPLIPSLNEEMQYEPPVLESAAGPHTIIGGKEVVNFASANYLGLIGHQKLLDSCSSALEKYGVGSCGPRGFYGTIDVHLDCEARIANFLGTPDSILYSYGLSTMFSVIPAFSKKGDIIAADEGVHWGIQNGLYLSRSTVVYFKHNDMDSLRNTLENISSKNKRIKKLRRYIVVEAVYQNSGQIAPLDEIIRLKEKYRFRVLLDESNSFGVLGISGRGLTEHYGVPAEKLDIITAAMGHALASEGGFCTGSARVIDHQRLSSSGYVFSASLPPYLASTAITAIDILEENPYLITKLKNNIAALWRGLSNITGFTIASNPESPIVLKEDSIFVVPSKRSTLDNCRLPLGIRLFVSAGHSESDLHMASESLKRIAALVLGRGLS
;
A
#
# COMPACT_ATOMS: atom_id res chain seq x y z
N MET A 1 22.35 16.21 -35.62
CA MET A 1 21.68 14.98 -36.11
C MET A 1 20.30 14.94 -35.47
N THR A 2 19.27 15.30 -36.23
CA THR A 2 17.87 15.45 -35.80
C THR A 2 17.16 14.11 -36.02
N TRP A 3 16.52 13.61 -35.02
CA TRP A 3 15.79 12.34 -35.06
C TRP A 3 14.36 12.54 -35.61
N PRO A 4 13.87 11.79 -36.59
CA PRO A 4 12.52 11.90 -37.15
C PRO A 4 11.58 10.83 -36.64
N TYR A 5 11.38 10.73 -35.31
CA TYR A 5 10.48 9.69 -34.74
C TYR A 5 9.30 10.21 -33.91
N ARG A 6 9.03 11.51 -33.95
CA ARG A 6 7.99 12.11 -33.08
C ARG A 6 6.58 12.18 -33.68
N SER A 7 6.39 11.88 -34.96
CA SER A 7 5.08 12.07 -35.61
C SER A 7 4.21 10.80 -35.78
N ARG A 8 4.74 9.59 -35.55
CA ARG A 8 3.94 8.36 -35.71
C ARG A 8 3.27 7.82 -34.43
N LEU A 9 3.74 8.19 -33.24
CA LEU A 9 3.17 7.72 -31.96
C LEU A 9 1.89 8.46 -31.54
N ILE A 10 1.67 9.67 -32.02
CA ILE A 10 0.47 10.47 -31.69
C ILE A 10 -0.78 9.97 -32.43
N HIS A 11 -0.61 9.32 -33.59
CA HIS A 11 -1.74 8.80 -34.36
C HIS A 11 -2.25 7.44 -33.87
N GLN A 12 -1.42 6.60 -33.26
CA GLN A 12 -1.86 5.29 -32.75
C GLN A 12 -2.62 5.41 -31.43
N ASN A 13 -2.27 6.36 -30.54
CA ASN A 13 -2.99 6.54 -29.27
C ASN A 13 -4.39 7.15 -29.41
N LYS A 14 -4.67 7.87 -30.52
CA LYS A 14 -6.01 8.39 -30.78
C LYS A 14 -7.00 7.33 -31.27
N ILE A 15 -6.51 6.33 -31.99
CA ILE A 15 -7.35 5.25 -32.52
C ILE A 15 -7.71 4.25 -31.42
N SER A 16 -6.81 3.94 -30.49
CA SER A 16 -7.07 3.01 -29.38
C SER A 16 -8.10 3.57 -28.37
N THR A 17 -8.11 4.86 -28.13
CA THR A 17 -9.05 5.49 -27.19
C THR A 17 -10.46 5.57 -27.76
N ILE A 18 -10.60 5.69 -29.08
CA ILE A 18 -11.90 5.73 -29.78
C ILE A 18 -12.53 4.33 -29.82
N ILE A 19 -11.76 3.27 -30.03
CA ILE A 19 -12.25 1.88 -30.08
C ILE A 19 -12.72 1.39 -28.71
N LEU A 20 -12.07 1.80 -27.61
CA LEU A 20 -12.47 1.44 -26.25
C LEU A 20 -13.75 2.17 -25.81
N PHE A 21 -14.03 3.36 -26.34
CA PHE A 21 -15.28 4.08 -26.04
C PHE A 21 -16.49 3.49 -26.81
N GLU A 22 -16.27 3.00 -28.02
CA GLU A 22 -17.34 2.33 -28.82
C GLU A 22 -17.74 0.99 -28.22
N SER A 23 -16.79 0.19 -27.70
CA SER A 23 -17.12 -1.13 -27.13
C SER A 23 -17.91 -1.05 -25.81
N SER A 24 -17.71 -0.02 -24.99
CA SER A 24 -18.45 0.14 -23.73
C SER A 24 -19.87 0.70 -23.93
N LEU A 25 -20.10 1.49 -24.98
CA LEU A 25 -21.43 1.98 -25.33
C LEU A 25 -22.29 0.89 -26.00
N ILE A 26 -21.71 0.04 -26.82
CA ILE A 26 -22.39 -1.09 -27.47
C ILE A 26 -22.81 -2.13 -26.43
N ASN A 27 -22.00 -2.42 -25.42
CA ASN A 27 -22.35 -3.35 -24.34
C ASN A 27 -23.46 -2.81 -23.42
N PHE A 28 -23.60 -1.51 -23.25
CA PHE A 28 -24.68 -0.91 -22.47
C PHE A 28 -26.05 -1.00 -23.18
N PHE A 29 -26.08 -0.94 -24.52
CA PHE A 29 -27.31 -1.06 -25.30
C PHE A 29 -27.74 -2.52 -25.56
N PHE A 30 -26.78 -3.47 -25.63
CA PHE A 30 -27.13 -4.88 -25.86
C PHE A 30 -27.69 -5.59 -24.61
N SER A 31 -27.46 -5.09 -23.42
CA SER A 31 -27.98 -5.65 -22.17
C SER A 31 -29.48 -5.37 -21.97
N PHE A 32 -30.08 -4.45 -22.72
CA PHE A 32 -31.50 -4.07 -22.59
C PHE A 32 -32.40 -4.57 -23.71
N SER A 33 -31.90 -5.27 -24.73
CA SER A 33 -32.63 -5.63 -25.93
C SER A 33 -32.95 -7.12 -26.08
N SER A 34 -33.29 -7.84 -25.00
CA SER A 34 -33.71 -9.25 -25.13
C SER A 34 -35.23 -9.48 -25.36
N ALA A 35 -36.00 -8.47 -25.69
CA ALA A 35 -37.47 -8.61 -25.82
C ALA A 35 -38.10 -7.88 -27.00
N SER A 36 -37.50 -7.82 -28.18
CA SER A 36 -38.28 -7.64 -29.43
C SER A 36 -37.39 -7.76 -30.68
N ARG A 37 -37.76 -8.64 -31.58
CA ARG A 37 -37.15 -8.79 -32.89
C ARG A 37 -37.49 -7.58 -33.79
N ASN A 38 -36.46 -7.10 -34.48
CA ASN A 38 -36.44 -6.25 -35.66
C ASN A 38 -36.17 -4.76 -35.48
N LYS A 39 -34.99 -4.42 -36.04
CA LYS A 39 -34.42 -3.13 -36.41
C LYS A 39 -33.64 -2.39 -35.34
N ALA A 40 -32.34 -2.72 -35.28
CA ALA A 40 -31.31 -1.85 -34.68
C ALA A 40 -31.02 -0.70 -35.66
N ILE A 41 -31.19 0.53 -35.20
CA ILE A 41 -30.68 1.71 -35.91
C ILE A 41 -29.32 2.04 -35.26
N VAL A 42 -28.25 1.87 -36.03
CA VAL A 42 -26.93 2.26 -35.63
C VAL A 42 -26.73 3.73 -36.07
N VAL A 43 -26.58 4.63 -35.09
CA VAL A 43 -26.23 6.03 -35.36
C VAL A 43 -24.71 6.19 -35.18
N PHE A 44 -24.00 6.39 -36.29
CA PHE A 44 -22.59 6.72 -36.32
C PHE A 44 -22.39 8.21 -36.09
N PHE A 45 -21.66 8.61 -35.06
CA PHE A 45 -21.15 9.97 -34.90
C PHE A 45 -19.75 10.07 -35.48
N SER A 46 -19.64 10.73 -36.64
CA SER A 46 -18.35 11.19 -37.17
C SER A 46 -18.19 12.67 -36.82
N LEU A 47 -17.20 12.96 -35.99
CA LEU A 47 -16.83 14.35 -35.65
C LEU A 47 -15.90 14.92 -36.75
N SER A 48 -16.48 15.48 -37.80
CA SER A 48 -15.78 16.44 -38.67
C SER A 48 -16.29 17.85 -38.40
N GLN A 49 -15.36 18.76 -38.36
CA GLN A 49 -15.57 20.15 -37.95
C GLN A 49 -16.51 20.90 -38.90
N ASN A 50 -17.44 21.64 -38.30
CA ASN A 50 -18.20 22.78 -38.83
C ASN A 50 -19.36 22.52 -39.81
N LEU A 51 -20.53 22.94 -39.40
CA LEU A 51 -21.82 23.14 -40.09
C LEU A 51 -22.89 22.06 -39.98
N ASP A 52 -22.56 20.79 -39.74
CA ASP A 52 -23.58 19.73 -39.72
C ASP A 52 -24.24 19.48 -38.35
N CYS A 53 -23.82 20.13 -37.31
CA CYS A 53 -24.36 19.90 -35.97
C CYS A 53 -25.87 20.25 -35.85
N TYR A 54 -26.33 21.26 -36.60
CA TYR A 54 -27.75 21.65 -36.63
C TYR A 54 -28.62 20.61 -37.38
N ALA A 55 -28.11 20.07 -38.49
CA ALA A 55 -28.81 19.05 -39.26
C ALA A 55 -28.94 17.72 -38.50
N VAL A 56 -27.85 17.34 -37.77
CA VAL A 56 -27.88 16.15 -36.91
C VAL A 56 -28.81 16.31 -35.73
N VAL A 57 -28.83 17.48 -35.08
CA VAL A 57 -29.77 17.78 -33.98
C VAL A 57 -31.21 17.81 -34.47
N LEU A 58 -31.48 18.41 -35.66
CA LEU A 58 -32.83 18.42 -36.21
C LEU A 58 -33.34 17.01 -36.62
N ASN A 59 -32.47 16.20 -37.20
CA ASN A 59 -32.80 14.80 -37.49
C ASN A 59 -33.02 14.00 -36.23
N PHE A 60 -32.21 14.21 -35.20
CA PHE A 60 -32.41 13.56 -33.91
C PHE A 60 -33.73 13.97 -33.26
N VAL A 61 -34.05 15.26 -33.29
CA VAL A 61 -35.33 15.77 -32.76
C VAL A 61 -36.53 15.21 -33.55
N ASN A 62 -36.47 15.15 -34.87
CA ASN A 62 -37.52 14.57 -35.70
C ASN A 62 -37.68 13.06 -35.48
N THR A 63 -36.57 12.32 -35.38
CA THR A 63 -36.61 10.88 -35.10
C THR A 63 -37.15 10.58 -33.69
N THR A 64 -36.83 11.42 -32.71
CA THR A 64 -37.37 11.30 -31.35
C THR A 64 -38.87 11.66 -31.31
N LEU A 65 -39.34 12.63 -32.09
CA LEU A 65 -40.76 12.97 -32.19
C LEU A 65 -41.55 11.82 -32.81
N ASP A 66 -41.02 11.16 -33.83
CA ASP A 66 -41.67 9.99 -34.45
C ASP A 66 -41.69 8.77 -33.50
N TRP A 67 -40.66 8.60 -32.71
CA TRP A 67 -40.61 7.60 -31.64
C TRP A 67 -41.62 7.88 -30.52
N VAL A 68 -41.76 9.13 -30.13
CA VAL A 68 -42.76 9.58 -29.15
C VAL A 68 -44.18 9.28 -29.64
N LYS A 69 -44.48 9.54 -30.93
CA LYS A 69 -45.78 9.17 -31.52
C LYS A 69 -46.00 7.68 -31.50
N PHE A 70 -45.02 6.88 -31.89
CA PHE A 70 -45.11 5.42 -31.87
C PHE A 70 -45.27 4.86 -30.45
N ALA A 71 -44.61 5.43 -29.45
CA ALA A 71 -44.72 5.03 -28.04
C ALA A 71 -46.08 5.43 -27.42
N LEU A 72 -46.68 6.51 -27.87
CA LEU A 72 -48.01 6.93 -27.44
C LEU A 72 -49.10 6.00 -27.96
N ASP A 73 -48.92 5.36 -29.13
CA ASP A 73 -49.89 4.46 -29.75
C ASP A 73 -49.72 3.00 -29.30
N ALA A 74 -48.68 2.67 -28.56
CA ALA A 74 -48.43 1.29 -28.11
C ALA A 74 -49.31 0.90 -26.91
N PRO A 75 -50.03 -0.24 -26.96
CA PRO A 75 -51.02 -0.63 -25.94
C PRO A 75 -50.43 -1.17 -24.63
N SER A 76 -49.15 -1.12 -24.38
CA SER A 76 -48.50 -1.74 -23.25
C SER A 76 -48.15 -0.76 -22.11
N ALA A 77 -48.55 -1.12 -20.91
CA ALA A 77 -48.22 -0.54 -19.60
C ALA A 77 -48.47 0.98 -19.44
N ARG A 78 -49.66 1.34 -19.01
CA ARG A 78 -50.05 2.72 -18.67
C ARG A 78 -49.74 3.01 -17.20
N ALA A 79 -48.90 4.00 -16.93
CA ALA A 79 -48.72 4.59 -15.60
C ALA A 79 -49.52 5.89 -15.50
N VAL A 80 -50.18 6.12 -14.37
CA VAL A 80 -50.92 7.37 -14.11
C VAL A 80 -50.03 8.29 -13.27
N VAL A 81 -49.59 9.42 -13.88
CA VAL A 81 -48.83 10.45 -13.18
C VAL A 81 -49.63 11.73 -13.24
N PHE A 82 -50.00 12.29 -12.09
CA PHE A 82 -50.82 13.50 -11.96
C PHE A 82 -52.19 13.43 -12.73
N GLY A 83 -52.79 12.23 -12.80
CA GLY A 83 -54.07 12.07 -13.48
C GLY A 83 -53.98 11.85 -15.00
N PHE A 84 -52.81 11.88 -15.58
CA PHE A 84 -52.57 11.59 -17.00
C PHE A 84 -52.06 10.16 -17.20
N HIS A 85 -52.65 9.44 -18.15
CA HIS A 85 -52.17 8.11 -18.54
C HIS A 85 -50.93 8.24 -19.43
N ILE A 86 -49.75 7.96 -18.90
CA ILE A 86 -48.50 8.01 -19.63
C ILE A 86 -47.94 6.58 -19.76
N GLY A 87 -47.55 6.19 -20.97
CA GLY A 87 -46.86 4.92 -21.18
C GLY A 87 -45.54 4.90 -20.42
N GLY A 88 -45.29 3.83 -19.65
CA GLY A 88 -44.08 3.73 -18.81
C GLY A 88 -42.77 3.90 -19.59
N HIS A 89 -42.74 3.55 -20.88
CA HIS A 89 -41.63 3.80 -21.78
C HIS A 89 -41.41 5.30 -22.01
N LEU A 90 -42.44 6.07 -22.23
CA LEU A 90 -42.35 7.51 -22.46
C LEU A 90 -41.75 8.25 -21.27
N PHE A 91 -42.07 7.83 -20.04
CA PHE A 91 -41.47 8.42 -18.84
C PHE A 91 -39.95 8.17 -18.76
N VAL A 92 -39.50 6.96 -19.07
CA VAL A 92 -38.08 6.60 -19.11
C VAL A 92 -37.36 7.36 -20.22
N GLU A 93 -37.96 7.50 -21.39
CA GLU A 93 -37.39 8.21 -22.53
C GLU A 93 -37.27 9.71 -22.27
N VAL A 94 -38.29 10.33 -21.69
CA VAL A 94 -38.26 11.74 -21.29
C VAL A 94 -37.17 11.97 -20.20
N LEU A 95 -37.05 11.05 -19.23
CA LEU A 95 -35.99 11.10 -18.21
C LEU A 95 -34.59 11.01 -18.84
N LEU A 96 -34.41 10.08 -19.77
CA LEU A 96 -33.16 9.94 -20.52
C LEU A 96 -32.85 11.17 -21.36
N LEU A 97 -33.86 11.75 -22.04
CA LEU A 97 -33.67 12.98 -22.79
C LEU A 97 -33.26 14.15 -21.90
N VAL A 98 -33.91 14.27 -20.73
CA VAL A 98 -33.52 15.30 -19.74
C VAL A 98 -32.08 15.11 -19.26
N VAL A 99 -31.66 13.85 -18.97
CA VAL A 99 -30.28 13.55 -18.59
C VAL A 99 -29.30 13.88 -19.72
N ILE A 100 -29.63 13.52 -20.96
CA ILE A 100 -28.78 13.84 -22.13
C ILE A 100 -28.67 15.36 -22.31
N LEU A 101 -29.78 16.09 -22.23
CA LEU A 101 -29.77 17.56 -22.34
C LEU A 101 -29.00 18.20 -21.19
N PHE A 102 -29.11 17.66 -19.97
CA PHE A 102 -28.30 18.10 -18.83
C PHE A 102 -26.82 17.87 -19.06
N LEU A 103 -26.44 16.69 -19.55
CA LEU A 103 -25.03 16.37 -19.86
C LEU A 103 -24.49 17.23 -21.01
N LEU A 104 -25.30 17.49 -22.03
CA LEU A 104 -24.94 18.39 -23.16
C LEU A 104 -24.87 19.87 -22.74
N SER A 105 -25.61 20.28 -21.72
CA SER A 105 -25.58 21.64 -21.18
C SER A 105 -24.36 21.91 -20.30
N GLN A 106 -23.65 20.86 -19.90
CA GLN A 106 -22.41 21.02 -19.11
C GLN A 106 -21.32 21.71 -19.96
N LYS A 107 -20.81 22.82 -19.46
CA LYS A 107 -19.71 23.55 -20.11
C LYS A 107 -18.46 22.70 -20.12
N SER A 108 -18.14 22.08 -21.27
CA SER A 108 -16.83 21.46 -21.45
C SER A 108 -15.74 22.54 -21.51
N TYR A 109 -14.57 22.27 -20.95
CA TYR A 109 -13.39 23.12 -21.13
C TYR A 109 -13.12 23.26 -22.62
N LYS A 110 -13.22 24.50 -23.11
CA LYS A 110 -12.81 24.84 -24.48
C LYS A 110 -11.47 25.57 -24.36
N PRO A 111 -10.39 25.02 -24.88
CA PRO A 111 -9.13 25.74 -24.94
C PRO A 111 -9.36 27.07 -25.70
N PRO A 112 -8.68 28.15 -25.32
CA PRO A 112 -8.81 29.44 -26.00
C PRO A 112 -8.53 29.26 -27.49
N LYS A 113 -9.41 29.73 -28.34
CA LYS A 113 -9.34 29.58 -29.81
C LYS A 113 -8.24 30.41 -30.47
N ARG A 114 -7.63 31.34 -29.74
CA ARG A 114 -6.51 32.15 -30.21
C ARG A 114 -5.21 31.71 -29.54
N PRO A 115 -4.08 31.70 -30.27
CA PRO A 115 -2.78 31.55 -29.63
C PRO A 115 -2.56 32.74 -28.69
N LEU A 116 -1.95 32.48 -27.52
CA LEU A 116 -1.54 33.50 -26.59
C LEU A 116 -0.57 34.44 -27.26
N THR A 117 -0.67 35.74 -27.02
CA THR A 117 0.32 36.72 -27.43
C THR A 117 1.58 36.58 -26.58
N ASN A 118 2.74 37.00 -27.12
CA ASN A 118 4.00 36.93 -26.37
C ASN A 118 3.89 37.64 -25.00
N LYS A 119 3.17 38.76 -24.94
CA LYS A 119 2.94 39.47 -23.69
C LYS A 119 2.13 38.68 -22.68
N GLU A 120 1.08 37.96 -23.11
CA GLU A 120 0.29 37.09 -22.22
C GLU A 120 1.12 35.85 -21.77
N ILE A 121 2.03 35.38 -22.61
CA ILE A 121 2.97 34.30 -22.24
C ILE A 121 3.97 34.78 -21.19
N ASP A 122 4.52 35.99 -21.39
CA ASP A 122 5.46 36.60 -20.46
C ASP A 122 4.79 36.84 -19.09
N GLU A 123 3.58 37.43 -19.08
CA GLU A 123 2.79 37.63 -17.86
C GLU A 123 2.52 36.28 -17.11
N LEU A 124 2.15 35.22 -17.83
CA LEU A 124 1.93 33.91 -17.23
C LEU A 124 3.24 33.26 -16.72
N CYS A 125 4.37 33.58 -17.37
CA CYS A 125 5.68 33.10 -16.91
C CYS A 125 6.17 33.87 -15.68
N ASP A 126 5.89 35.17 -15.63
CA ASP A 126 6.25 36.05 -14.49
C ASP A 126 5.44 35.70 -13.23
N ASP A 127 4.18 35.34 -13.40
CA ASP A 127 3.32 34.88 -12.30
C ASP A 127 3.66 33.45 -11.81
N TRP A 128 4.42 32.68 -12.61
CA TRP A 128 4.76 31.31 -12.25
C TRP A 128 6.00 31.24 -11.37
N VAL A 129 5.80 31.10 -10.08
CA VAL A 129 6.86 30.79 -9.11
C VAL A 129 6.84 29.28 -8.90
N PRO A 130 7.82 28.54 -9.46
CA PRO A 130 7.89 27.09 -9.23
C PRO A 130 8.15 26.81 -7.76
N GLU A 131 7.26 26.03 -7.12
CA GLU A 131 7.58 25.49 -5.82
C GLU A 131 8.82 24.59 -5.96
N PRO A 132 9.84 24.78 -5.12
CA PRO A 132 11.00 23.92 -5.17
C PRO A 132 10.58 22.48 -4.88
N LEU A 133 10.97 21.54 -5.74
CA LEU A 133 10.70 20.09 -5.56
C LEU A 133 11.31 19.55 -4.26
N ILE A 134 12.31 20.24 -3.75
CA ILE A 134 12.99 19.93 -2.50
C ILE A 134 12.95 21.21 -1.65
N PRO A 135 12.49 21.17 -0.40
CA PRO A 135 12.58 22.32 0.49
C PRO A 135 14.04 22.77 0.60
N SER A 136 14.27 24.08 0.79
CA SER A 136 15.61 24.64 0.96
C SER A 136 16.37 23.83 2.02
N LEU A 137 17.51 23.27 1.61
CA LEU A 137 18.39 22.52 2.51
C LEU A 137 18.93 23.50 3.56
N ASN A 138 18.51 23.37 4.80
CA ASN A 138 19.23 23.95 5.92
C ASN A 138 20.59 23.25 6.05
N GLU A 139 21.61 23.93 6.55
CA GLU A 139 22.96 23.38 6.70
C GLU A 139 22.98 22.04 7.47
N GLU A 140 22.02 21.81 8.35
CA GLU A 140 21.80 20.53 9.07
C GLU A 140 21.32 19.38 8.17
N MET A 141 20.85 19.65 6.95
CA MET A 141 20.39 18.63 5.98
C MET A 141 21.46 18.20 4.98
N GLN A 142 22.67 18.73 5.04
CA GLN A 142 23.80 18.35 4.17
C GLN A 142 24.50 17.05 4.62
N TYR A 143 23.86 16.27 5.51
CA TYR A 143 24.39 14.96 5.90
C TYR A 143 24.26 13.96 4.74
N GLU A 144 25.39 13.61 4.12
CA GLU A 144 25.45 12.52 3.17
C GLU A 144 25.28 11.19 3.92
N PRO A 145 24.28 10.37 3.53
CA PRO A 145 24.11 9.07 4.16
C PRO A 145 25.33 8.18 3.88
N PRO A 146 25.78 7.39 4.87
CA PRO A 146 26.90 6.47 4.67
C PRO A 146 26.58 5.43 3.60
N VAL A 147 27.57 5.13 2.76
CA VAL A 147 27.46 4.13 1.69
C VAL A 147 28.05 2.82 2.20
N LEU A 148 27.27 1.73 2.08
CA LEU A 148 27.75 0.38 2.37
C LEU A 148 28.58 -0.14 1.19
N GLU A 149 29.79 -0.60 1.46
CA GLU A 149 30.73 -1.15 0.47
C GLU A 149 30.72 -2.69 0.43
N SER A 150 29.89 -3.31 1.27
CA SER A 150 29.68 -4.76 1.34
C SER A 150 28.21 -5.09 1.59
N ALA A 151 27.88 -6.38 1.68
CA ALA A 151 26.53 -6.82 2.03
C ALA A 151 26.10 -6.24 3.39
N ALA A 152 24.78 -5.91 3.52
CA ALA A 152 24.18 -5.41 4.77
C ALA A 152 24.01 -6.53 5.82
N GLY A 153 25.04 -7.32 6.02
CA GLY A 153 25.13 -8.37 7.05
C GLY A 153 25.26 -7.79 8.45
N PRO A 154 25.48 -8.66 9.47
CA PRO A 154 25.79 -8.24 10.85
C PRO A 154 27.05 -7.39 10.93
N HIS A 155 27.99 -7.62 10.03
CA HIS A 155 29.19 -6.80 9.79
C HIS A 155 29.15 -6.26 8.37
N THR A 156 29.57 -5.02 8.17
CA THR A 156 29.59 -4.37 6.85
C THR A 156 30.77 -3.40 6.75
N ILE A 157 31.14 -3.02 5.53
CA ILE A 157 32.24 -2.08 5.28
C ILE A 157 31.68 -0.72 4.96
N ILE A 158 32.19 0.31 5.61
CA ILE A 158 31.86 1.72 5.37
C ILE A 158 33.14 2.54 5.40
N GLY A 159 33.47 3.25 4.32
CA GLY A 159 34.68 4.03 4.18
C GLY A 159 35.93 3.18 4.39
N GLY A 160 35.92 1.95 3.85
CA GLY A 160 37.03 0.98 3.97
C GLY A 160 37.22 0.37 5.37
N LYS A 161 36.31 0.62 6.33
CA LYS A 161 36.38 0.06 7.69
C LYS A 161 35.22 -0.90 7.93
N GLU A 162 35.55 -2.05 8.54
CA GLU A 162 34.51 -2.98 9.00
C GLU A 162 33.85 -2.41 10.27
N VAL A 163 32.51 -2.43 10.26
CA VAL A 163 31.66 -1.95 11.35
C VAL A 163 30.58 -2.96 11.67
N VAL A 164 30.15 -3.04 12.94
CA VAL A 164 29.01 -3.83 13.37
C VAL A 164 27.74 -3.09 12.96
N ASN A 165 26.86 -3.77 12.25
CA ASN A 165 25.69 -3.19 11.60
C ASN A 165 24.41 -3.40 12.43
N PHE A 166 23.99 -2.36 13.14
CA PHE A 166 22.69 -2.28 13.81
C PHE A 166 21.67 -1.40 13.05
N ALA A 167 21.99 -0.99 11.82
CA ALA A 167 21.15 -0.11 11.01
C ALA A 167 20.23 -0.88 10.04
N SER A 168 20.49 -2.16 9.78
CA SER A 168 19.75 -2.97 8.83
C SER A 168 18.83 -3.98 9.53
N ALA A 169 17.58 -4.07 9.08
CA ALA A 169 16.57 -5.00 9.61
C ALA A 169 16.80 -6.45 9.14
N ASN A 170 18.03 -6.96 9.25
CA ASN A 170 18.40 -8.34 8.91
C ASN A 170 18.24 -9.25 10.14
N TYR A 171 16.99 -9.45 10.60
CA TYR A 171 16.71 -10.08 11.90
C TYR A 171 17.27 -11.49 12.05
N LEU A 172 17.17 -12.32 11.01
CA LEU A 172 17.67 -13.71 11.05
C LEU A 172 19.15 -13.83 10.64
N GLY A 173 19.78 -12.75 10.19
CA GLY A 173 21.17 -12.76 9.73
C GLY A 173 21.37 -13.51 8.40
N LEU A 174 20.35 -13.58 7.57
CA LEU A 174 20.36 -14.37 6.33
C LEU A 174 20.97 -13.65 5.13
N ILE A 175 21.22 -12.34 5.19
CA ILE A 175 21.91 -11.62 4.10
C ILE A 175 23.31 -12.21 3.92
N GLY A 176 23.59 -12.68 2.69
CA GLY A 176 24.86 -13.34 2.37
C GLY A 176 24.90 -14.84 2.70
N HIS A 177 23.80 -15.44 3.17
CA HIS A 177 23.75 -16.87 3.45
C HIS A 177 23.86 -17.71 2.18
N GLN A 178 24.77 -18.73 2.17
CA GLN A 178 25.12 -19.48 0.95
C GLN A 178 23.90 -20.13 0.27
N LYS A 179 23.02 -20.79 1.03
CA LYS A 179 21.80 -21.41 0.47
C LYS A 179 20.91 -20.40 -0.28
N LEU A 180 20.85 -19.13 0.20
CA LEU A 180 20.09 -18.08 -0.48
C LEU A 180 20.76 -17.64 -1.79
N LEU A 181 22.09 -17.53 -1.79
CA LEU A 181 22.87 -17.20 -2.99
C LEU A 181 22.73 -18.29 -4.05
N ASP A 182 22.81 -19.56 -3.64
CA ASP A 182 22.64 -20.71 -4.54
C ASP A 182 21.23 -20.74 -5.15
N SER A 183 20.19 -20.52 -4.33
CA SER A 183 18.81 -20.43 -4.78
C SER A 183 18.60 -19.27 -5.76
N CYS A 184 19.20 -18.12 -5.45
CA CYS A 184 19.17 -16.95 -6.33
C CYS A 184 19.82 -17.25 -7.69
N SER A 185 21.00 -17.86 -7.68
CA SER A 185 21.75 -18.22 -8.91
C SER A 185 20.95 -19.21 -9.77
N SER A 186 20.43 -20.26 -9.16
CA SER A 186 19.61 -21.25 -9.87
C SER A 186 18.33 -20.65 -10.47
N ALA A 187 17.69 -19.72 -9.76
CA ALA A 187 16.52 -19.01 -10.27
C ALA A 187 16.87 -18.06 -11.41
N LEU A 188 18.03 -17.36 -11.34
CA LEU A 188 18.53 -16.52 -12.45
C LEU A 188 18.84 -17.34 -13.69
N GLU A 189 19.44 -18.51 -13.55
CA GLU A 189 19.69 -19.43 -14.67
C GLU A 189 18.40 -19.92 -15.33
N LYS A 190 17.39 -20.26 -14.53
CA LYS A 190 16.12 -20.81 -15.01
C LYS A 190 15.19 -19.75 -15.63
N TYR A 191 15.06 -18.60 -14.99
CA TYR A 191 14.02 -17.60 -15.31
C TYR A 191 14.56 -16.28 -15.88
N GLY A 192 15.85 -16.02 -15.76
CA GLY A 192 16.42 -14.70 -16.02
C GLY A 192 16.12 -13.71 -14.90
N VAL A 193 16.34 -12.42 -15.19
CA VAL A 193 16.31 -11.36 -14.16
C VAL A 193 14.89 -10.89 -13.83
N GLY A 194 14.02 -10.74 -14.83
CA GLY A 194 12.71 -10.10 -14.64
C GLY A 194 11.55 -10.88 -15.20
N SER A 195 10.35 -10.52 -14.79
CA SER A 195 9.08 -11.15 -15.17
C SER A 195 8.37 -10.47 -16.35
N CYS A 196 8.92 -9.39 -16.88
CA CYS A 196 8.47 -8.63 -18.04
C CYS A 196 7.05 -8.04 -17.99
N GLY A 197 6.34 -8.13 -16.88
CA GLY A 197 5.01 -7.56 -16.77
C GLY A 197 4.35 -7.74 -15.41
N PRO A 198 3.17 -7.14 -15.23
CA PRO A 198 2.33 -7.36 -14.06
C PRO A 198 1.79 -8.78 -13.98
N ARG A 199 1.44 -9.22 -12.77
CA ARG A 199 0.94 -10.58 -12.50
C ARG A 199 -0.26 -10.97 -13.38
N GLY A 200 -1.17 -10.08 -13.64
CA GLY A 200 -2.35 -10.31 -14.49
C GLY A 200 -2.08 -10.21 -16.01
N PHE A 201 -0.87 -9.78 -16.42
CA PHE A 201 -0.50 -9.51 -17.81
C PHE A 201 0.81 -10.23 -18.18
N TYR A 202 0.80 -11.56 -18.12
CA TYR A 202 1.92 -12.44 -18.45
C TYR A 202 3.16 -12.33 -17.54
N GLY A 203 3.09 -11.61 -16.42
CA GLY A 203 4.18 -11.51 -15.45
C GLY A 203 4.14 -12.57 -14.34
N THR A 204 3.23 -13.54 -14.38
CA THR A 204 3.19 -14.65 -13.42
C THR A 204 4.06 -15.81 -13.88
N ILE A 205 4.98 -16.23 -13.02
CA ILE A 205 5.88 -17.36 -13.19
C ILE A 205 5.55 -18.38 -12.08
N ASP A 206 5.82 -19.67 -12.31
CA ASP A 206 5.53 -20.76 -11.35
C ASP A 206 6.05 -20.46 -9.95
N VAL A 207 7.29 -20.00 -9.82
CA VAL A 207 7.92 -19.68 -8.53
C VAL A 207 7.17 -18.58 -7.73
N HIS A 208 6.39 -17.72 -8.38
CA HIS A 208 5.53 -16.77 -7.66
C HIS A 208 4.39 -17.48 -6.94
N LEU A 209 3.77 -18.47 -7.62
CA LEU A 209 2.68 -19.25 -7.06
C LEU A 209 3.20 -20.17 -5.94
N ASP A 210 4.37 -20.75 -6.13
CA ASP A 210 5.03 -21.56 -5.11
C ASP A 210 5.35 -20.74 -3.86
N CYS A 211 5.83 -19.50 -4.02
CA CYS A 211 6.12 -18.60 -2.92
C CYS A 211 4.83 -18.18 -2.19
N GLU A 212 3.76 -17.85 -2.91
CA GLU A 212 2.44 -17.55 -2.34
C GLU A 212 1.93 -18.75 -1.51
N ALA A 213 1.96 -19.95 -2.08
CA ALA A 213 1.57 -21.16 -1.37
C ALA A 213 2.45 -21.43 -0.13
N ARG A 214 3.76 -21.22 -0.26
CA ARG A 214 4.72 -21.42 0.84
C ARG A 214 4.48 -20.49 2.01
N ILE A 215 4.23 -19.21 1.74
CA ILE A 215 3.89 -18.19 2.76
C ILE A 215 2.57 -18.54 3.44
N ALA A 216 1.53 -18.87 2.67
CA ALA A 216 0.23 -19.25 3.20
C ALA A 216 0.33 -20.46 4.14
N ASN A 217 1.06 -21.49 3.71
CA ASN A 217 1.30 -22.71 4.51
C ASN A 217 2.08 -22.39 5.79
N PHE A 218 3.13 -21.59 5.71
CA PHE A 218 3.92 -21.22 6.88
C PHE A 218 3.09 -20.47 7.92
N LEU A 219 2.24 -19.53 7.50
CA LEU A 219 1.39 -18.73 8.39
C LEU A 219 0.08 -19.44 8.79
N GLY A 220 -0.24 -20.59 8.17
CA GLY A 220 -1.48 -21.32 8.42
C GLY A 220 -2.72 -20.57 7.89
N THR A 221 -2.59 -19.86 6.80
CA THR A 221 -3.67 -19.10 6.15
C THR A 221 -4.13 -19.76 4.85
N PRO A 222 -5.37 -19.54 4.40
CA PRO A 222 -5.90 -20.18 3.19
C PRO A 222 -5.22 -19.79 1.88
N ASP A 223 -4.73 -18.55 1.74
CA ASP A 223 -4.13 -18.04 0.51
C ASP A 223 -3.23 -16.82 0.78
N SER A 224 -2.33 -16.51 -0.14
CA SER A 224 -1.51 -15.30 -0.09
C SER A 224 -1.28 -14.70 -1.48
N ILE A 225 -0.77 -13.47 -1.53
CA ILE A 225 -0.47 -12.72 -2.74
C ILE A 225 0.81 -11.91 -2.55
N LEU A 226 1.68 -11.93 -3.57
CA LEU A 226 2.96 -11.23 -3.57
C LEU A 226 2.87 -9.83 -4.17
N TYR A 227 3.66 -8.93 -3.61
CA TYR A 227 3.92 -7.57 -4.09
C TYR A 227 5.41 -7.38 -4.38
N SER A 228 5.72 -6.59 -5.39
CA SER A 228 7.10 -6.39 -5.84
C SER A 228 7.99 -5.64 -4.84
N TYR A 229 7.38 -4.81 -3.98
CA TYR A 229 8.09 -4.04 -2.95
C TYR A 229 7.36 -4.12 -1.62
N GLY A 230 8.12 -4.36 -0.54
CA GLY A 230 7.57 -4.45 0.81
C GLY A 230 6.77 -3.23 1.21
N LEU A 231 7.31 -2.04 0.97
CA LEU A 231 6.66 -0.77 1.29
C LEU A 231 5.37 -0.55 0.49
N SER A 232 5.36 -0.92 -0.80
CA SER A 232 4.19 -0.74 -1.68
C SER A 232 3.01 -1.65 -1.32
N THR A 233 3.25 -2.67 -0.51
CA THR A 233 2.20 -3.58 -0.04
C THR A 233 1.11 -2.81 0.69
N MET A 234 1.47 -1.97 1.66
CA MET A 234 0.49 -1.19 2.43
C MET A 234 -0.23 -0.13 1.59
N PHE A 235 0.50 0.53 0.66
CA PHE A 235 -0.10 1.49 -0.27
C PHE A 235 -1.15 0.85 -1.19
N SER A 236 -1.05 -0.44 -1.40
CA SER A 236 -1.90 -1.20 -2.31
C SER A 236 -3.04 -1.89 -1.57
N VAL A 237 -2.74 -2.51 -0.41
CA VAL A 237 -3.72 -3.28 0.37
C VAL A 237 -4.77 -2.38 1.00
N ILE A 238 -4.38 -1.29 1.67
CA ILE A 238 -5.33 -0.41 2.35
C ILE A 238 -6.35 0.18 1.37
N PRO A 239 -5.96 0.82 0.23
CA PRO A 239 -6.92 1.36 -0.73
C PRO A 239 -7.76 0.30 -1.46
N ALA A 240 -7.29 -0.95 -1.55
CA ALA A 240 -8.07 -2.03 -2.15
C ALA A 240 -9.33 -2.34 -1.33
N PHE A 241 -9.25 -2.26 -0.01
CA PHE A 241 -10.35 -2.61 0.89
C PHE A 241 -11.15 -1.40 1.38
N SER A 242 -10.53 -0.23 1.45
CA SER A 242 -11.10 0.96 2.05
C SER A 242 -11.15 2.12 1.06
N LYS A 243 -12.29 2.81 0.99
CA LYS A 243 -12.56 3.89 0.01
C LYS A 243 -13.23 5.08 0.70
N LYS A 244 -13.39 6.17 -0.03
CA LYS A 244 -14.17 7.33 0.42
C LYS A 244 -15.55 6.90 0.96
N GLY A 245 -15.81 7.23 2.21
CA GLY A 245 -17.03 6.86 2.95
C GLY A 245 -16.82 5.72 3.95
N ASP A 246 -15.76 4.91 3.82
CA ASP A 246 -15.38 3.90 4.81
C ASP A 246 -14.62 4.56 5.98
N ILE A 247 -14.47 3.83 7.09
CA ILE A 247 -13.84 4.34 8.32
C ILE A 247 -12.68 3.43 8.71
N ILE A 248 -11.56 4.04 9.05
CA ILE A 248 -10.38 3.37 9.55
C ILE A 248 -10.02 3.95 10.92
N ALA A 249 -9.93 3.11 11.94
CA ALA A 249 -9.29 3.42 13.21
C ALA A 249 -7.81 3.00 13.08
N ALA A 250 -6.89 3.96 13.09
CA ALA A 250 -5.45 3.70 12.95
C ALA A 250 -4.70 4.12 14.21
N ASP A 251 -3.68 3.35 14.58
CA ASP A 251 -2.73 3.77 15.61
C ASP A 251 -1.93 4.99 15.09
N GLU A 252 -1.75 6.02 15.93
CA GLU A 252 -1.01 7.22 15.53
C GLU A 252 0.50 6.98 15.34
N GLY A 253 1.02 5.87 15.89
CA GLY A 253 2.43 5.47 15.82
C GLY A 253 2.80 4.63 14.59
N VAL A 254 1.85 4.30 13.70
CA VAL A 254 2.14 3.51 12.49
C VAL A 254 3.14 4.21 11.59
N HIS A 255 4.00 3.42 10.92
CA HIS A 255 5.05 3.94 10.06
C HIS A 255 4.49 4.66 8.83
N TRP A 256 5.32 5.52 8.22
CA TRP A 256 4.90 6.38 7.12
C TRP A 256 4.31 5.63 5.90
N GLY A 257 4.71 4.39 5.65
CA GLY A 257 4.14 3.56 4.60
C GLY A 257 2.66 3.25 4.81
N ILE A 258 2.28 2.90 6.04
CA ILE A 258 0.88 2.72 6.41
C ILE A 258 0.12 4.05 6.29
N GLN A 259 0.69 5.15 6.78
CA GLN A 259 0.06 6.47 6.71
C GLN A 259 -0.22 6.90 5.27
N ASN A 260 0.71 6.66 4.33
CA ASN A 260 0.46 6.90 2.91
C ASN A 260 -0.67 6.01 2.36
N GLY A 261 -0.74 4.73 2.75
CA GLY A 261 -1.85 3.85 2.40
C GLY A 261 -3.19 4.36 2.92
N LEU A 262 -3.22 4.87 4.16
CA LEU A 262 -4.40 5.50 4.75
C LEU A 262 -4.82 6.75 3.96
N TYR A 263 -3.89 7.61 3.61
CA TYR A 263 -4.13 8.80 2.79
C TYR A 263 -4.68 8.44 1.40
N LEU A 264 -4.06 7.48 0.72
CA LEU A 264 -4.48 7.04 -0.62
C LEU A 264 -5.88 6.40 -0.62
N SER A 265 -6.32 5.81 0.49
CA SER A 265 -7.66 5.21 0.61
C SER A 265 -8.78 6.23 0.51
N ARG A 266 -8.51 7.51 0.82
CA ARG A 266 -9.50 8.59 0.93
C ARG A 266 -10.63 8.27 1.92
N SER A 267 -10.41 7.35 2.83
CA SER A 267 -11.34 6.97 3.90
C SER A 267 -11.35 8.01 5.01
N THR A 268 -12.34 7.95 5.88
CA THR A 268 -12.30 8.70 7.13
C THR A 268 -11.38 7.99 8.12
N VAL A 269 -10.19 8.55 8.32
CA VAL A 269 -9.21 8.01 9.28
C VAL A 269 -9.41 8.68 10.63
N VAL A 270 -9.53 7.87 11.67
CA VAL A 270 -9.61 8.31 13.07
C VAL A 270 -8.44 7.69 13.81
N TYR A 271 -7.52 8.52 14.29
CA TYR A 271 -6.36 8.05 15.03
C TYR A 271 -6.69 7.83 16.51
N PHE A 272 -6.15 6.77 17.08
CA PHE A 272 -6.11 6.54 18.53
C PHE A 272 -4.67 6.63 19.02
N LYS A 273 -4.49 6.90 20.30
CA LYS A 273 -3.16 7.06 20.90
C LYS A 273 -2.33 5.80 20.75
N HIS A 274 -1.03 6.01 20.50
CA HIS A 274 -0.09 4.93 20.24
C HIS A 274 -0.15 3.83 21.30
N ASN A 275 -0.46 2.63 20.83
CA ASN A 275 -0.54 1.37 21.60
C ASN A 275 -1.45 1.44 22.85
N ASP A 276 -2.39 2.38 22.90
CA ASP A 276 -3.34 2.60 24.00
C ASP A 276 -4.70 1.96 23.70
N MET A 277 -4.99 0.84 24.36
CA MET A 277 -6.22 0.07 24.14
C MET A 277 -7.45 0.75 24.70
N ASP A 278 -7.34 1.61 25.71
CA ASP A 278 -8.46 2.41 26.21
C ASP A 278 -8.81 3.51 25.21
N SER A 279 -7.81 4.15 24.62
CA SER A 279 -8.00 5.09 23.51
C SER A 279 -8.63 4.41 22.30
N LEU A 280 -8.18 3.20 21.93
CA LEU A 280 -8.80 2.41 20.87
C LEU A 280 -10.27 2.11 21.19
N ARG A 281 -10.56 1.62 22.39
CA ARG A 281 -11.94 1.31 22.83
C ARG A 281 -12.85 2.53 22.70
N ASN A 282 -12.41 3.66 23.23
CA ASN A 282 -13.17 4.93 23.18
C ASN A 282 -13.40 5.39 21.73
N THR A 283 -12.39 5.22 20.87
CA THR A 283 -12.48 5.55 19.45
C THR A 283 -13.52 4.67 18.74
N LEU A 284 -13.48 3.35 18.94
CA LEU A 284 -14.42 2.42 18.34
C LEU A 284 -15.86 2.64 18.84
N GLU A 285 -16.03 2.96 20.13
CA GLU A 285 -17.32 3.28 20.72
C GLU A 285 -17.91 4.57 20.14
N ASN A 286 -17.10 5.63 20.08
CA ASN A 286 -17.49 6.91 19.46
C ASN A 286 -17.89 6.75 17.98
N ILE A 287 -17.12 5.96 17.21
CA ILE A 287 -17.46 5.66 15.84
C ILE A 287 -18.81 4.90 15.80
N SER A 288 -19.00 3.91 16.64
CA SER A 288 -20.17 3.04 16.60
C SER A 288 -21.46 3.73 17.07
N SER A 289 -21.37 4.72 17.97
CA SER A 289 -22.52 5.45 18.53
C SER A 289 -23.02 6.58 17.63
N LYS A 290 -22.13 7.29 16.95
CA LYS A 290 -22.44 8.55 16.24
C LYS A 290 -23.29 8.40 14.98
N ASN A 291 -23.45 7.21 14.40
CA ASN A 291 -24.07 7.11 13.09
C ASN A 291 -24.90 5.85 12.89
N LYS A 292 -26.22 5.96 12.76
CA LYS A 292 -27.14 4.85 12.45
C LYS A 292 -26.83 4.15 11.10
N ARG A 293 -26.16 4.84 10.19
CA ARG A 293 -25.73 4.28 8.89
C ARG A 293 -24.43 3.48 8.96
N ILE A 294 -23.70 3.53 10.07
CA ILE A 294 -22.40 2.86 10.28
C ILE A 294 -22.46 1.35 10.03
N LYS A 295 -23.60 0.71 10.28
CA LYS A 295 -23.78 -0.74 10.00
C LYS A 295 -23.56 -1.13 8.53
N LYS A 296 -23.63 -0.18 7.60
CA LYS A 296 -23.44 -0.38 6.15
C LYS A 296 -22.03 -0.02 5.67
N LEU A 297 -21.22 0.66 6.49
CA LEU A 297 -19.88 1.09 6.14
C LEU A 297 -18.86 -0.02 6.46
N ARG A 298 -17.79 -0.08 5.67
CA ARG A 298 -16.63 -0.90 5.99
C ARG A 298 -15.84 -0.21 7.09
N ARG A 299 -15.35 -0.98 8.05
CA ARG A 299 -14.67 -0.48 9.24
C ARG A 299 -13.44 -1.31 9.51
N TYR A 300 -12.28 -0.65 9.60
CA TYR A 300 -11.00 -1.29 9.80
C TYR A 300 -10.28 -0.72 11.02
N ILE A 301 -9.50 -1.58 11.67
CA ILE A 301 -8.44 -1.22 12.61
C ILE A 301 -7.14 -1.51 11.89
N VAL A 302 -6.20 -0.55 11.87
CA VAL A 302 -4.90 -0.70 11.23
C VAL A 302 -3.81 -0.48 12.28
N VAL A 303 -2.98 -1.51 12.46
CA VAL A 303 -1.91 -1.57 13.45
C VAL A 303 -0.69 -2.31 12.90
N GLU A 304 0.47 -2.08 13.52
CA GLU A 304 1.67 -2.91 13.33
C GLU A 304 1.79 -3.92 14.47
N ALA A 305 2.29 -5.10 14.18
CA ALA A 305 2.56 -6.12 15.20
C ALA A 305 3.73 -5.69 16.11
N VAL A 306 4.82 -5.25 15.49
CA VAL A 306 5.93 -4.55 16.13
C VAL A 306 6.08 -3.21 15.46
N TYR A 307 5.86 -2.15 16.19
CA TYR A 307 5.90 -0.80 15.64
C TYR A 307 7.32 -0.38 15.28
N GLN A 308 7.54 -0.05 14.03
CA GLN A 308 8.86 0.35 13.53
C GLN A 308 9.39 1.60 14.23
N ASN A 309 8.50 2.52 14.60
CA ASN A 309 8.88 3.81 15.18
C ASN A 309 9.15 3.74 16.69
N SER A 310 8.53 2.82 17.44
CA SER A 310 8.65 2.71 18.89
C SER A 310 9.28 1.41 19.37
N GLY A 311 9.30 0.36 18.53
CA GLY A 311 9.67 -0.98 18.96
C GLY A 311 8.68 -1.62 19.96
N GLN A 312 7.50 -1.05 20.13
CA GLN A 312 6.47 -1.64 20.99
C GLN A 312 5.74 -2.76 20.24
N ILE A 313 5.25 -3.73 21.02
CA ILE A 313 4.46 -4.86 20.50
C ILE A 313 2.98 -4.54 20.73
N ALA A 314 2.14 -4.74 19.73
CA ALA A 314 0.70 -4.53 19.83
C ALA A 314 0.04 -5.64 20.68
N PRO A 315 -0.86 -5.31 21.62
CA PRO A 315 -1.59 -6.30 22.43
C PRO A 315 -2.73 -6.92 21.60
N LEU A 316 -2.39 -7.96 20.82
CA LEU A 316 -3.28 -8.56 19.84
C LEU A 316 -4.56 -9.14 20.44
N ASP A 317 -4.48 -9.75 21.60
CA ASP A 317 -5.61 -10.34 22.33
C ASP A 317 -6.69 -9.30 22.61
N GLU A 318 -6.29 -8.12 23.09
CA GLU A 318 -7.21 -7.01 23.35
C GLU A 318 -7.77 -6.40 22.05
N ILE A 319 -6.93 -6.26 21.02
CA ILE A 319 -7.36 -5.78 19.69
C ILE A 319 -8.42 -6.72 19.11
N ILE A 320 -8.23 -8.04 19.20
CA ILE A 320 -9.21 -9.03 18.72
C ILE A 320 -10.51 -8.92 19.52
N ARG A 321 -10.43 -8.78 20.86
CA ARG A 321 -11.61 -8.61 21.71
C ARG A 321 -12.41 -7.36 21.31
N LEU A 322 -11.73 -6.24 21.08
CA LEU A 322 -12.36 -5.00 20.65
C LEU A 322 -12.92 -5.08 19.22
N LYS A 323 -12.19 -5.69 18.29
CA LYS A 323 -12.65 -5.96 16.93
C LYS A 323 -13.97 -6.72 16.93
N GLU A 324 -14.06 -7.80 17.69
CA GLU A 324 -15.27 -8.63 17.75
C GLU A 324 -16.44 -7.88 18.38
N LYS A 325 -16.20 -7.15 19.50
CA LYS A 325 -17.21 -6.35 20.19
C LYS A 325 -17.84 -5.29 19.30
N TYR A 326 -17.00 -4.53 18.56
CA TYR A 326 -17.47 -3.40 17.75
C TYR A 326 -17.65 -3.74 16.26
N ARG A 327 -17.37 -4.98 15.87
CA ARG A 327 -17.49 -5.51 14.49
C ARG A 327 -16.64 -4.73 13.48
N PHE A 328 -15.38 -4.52 13.80
CA PHE A 328 -14.36 -4.03 12.89
C PHE A 328 -13.58 -5.19 12.28
N ARG A 329 -12.87 -4.91 11.18
CA ARG A 329 -11.87 -5.81 10.61
C ARG A 329 -10.48 -5.31 10.97
N VAL A 330 -9.54 -6.23 11.15
CA VAL A 330 -8.16 -5.87 11.48
C VAL A 330 -7.28 -6.09 10.27
N LEU A 331 -6.48 -5.06 9.95
CA LEU A 331 -5.32 -5.13 9.08
C LEU A 331 -4.09 -5.01 9.96
N LEU A 332 -3.29 -6.07 10.01
CA LEU A 332 -2.09 -6.20 10.81
C LEU A 332 -0.86 -6.22 9.91
N ASP A 333 0.10 -5.34 10.15
CA ASP A 333 1.41 -5.38 9.51
C ASP A 333 2.40 -6.16 10.38
N GLU A 334 2.87 -7.27 9.84
CA GLU A 334 3.83 -8.18 10.47
C GLU A 334 5.27 -7.96 9.98
N SER A 335 5.57 -6.87 9.29
CA SER A 335 6.90 -6.65 8.67
C SER A 335 8.06 -6.76 9.64
N ASN A 336 7.87 -6.41 10.90
CA ASN A 336 8.88 -6.47 11.96
C ASN A 336 8.69 -7.62 12.96
N SER A 337 7.68 -8.46 12.78
CA SER A 337 7.33 -9.58 13.67
C SER A 337 7.40 -10.94 12.97
N PHE A 338 7.14 -10.98 11.66
CA PHE A 338 7.32 -12.16 10.83
C PHE A 338 8.81 -12.59 10.84
N GLY A 339 9.07 -13.86 11.13
CA GLY A 339 10.41 -14.39 11.32
C GLY A 339 11.07 -14.01 12.65
N VAL A 340 10.36 -13.33 13.57
CA VAL A 340 10.89 -12.80 14.84
C VAL A 340 10.10 -13.26 16.05
N LEU A 341 8.81 -12.99 16.06
CA LEU A 341 7.91 -13.36 17.17
C LEU A 341 7.32 -14.74 16.99
N GLY A 342 6.92 -15.33 18.12
CA GLY A 342 6.45 -16.71 18.17
C GLY A 342 7.58 -17.71 18.44
N ILE A 343 7.24 -19.00 18.51
CA ILE A 343 8.20 -20.09 18.73
C ILE A 343 8.88 -20.47 17.41
N SER A 344 8.10 -20.50 16.33
CA SER A 344 8.56 -20.83 14.97
C SER A 344 8.71 -19.59 14.06
N GLY A 345 8.51 -18.37 14.60
CA GLY A 345 8.65 -17.13 13.84
C GLY A 345 7.44 -16.78 12.97
N ARG A 346 6.27 -17.32 13.28
CA ARG A 346 5.02 -17.01 12.55
C ARG A 346 4.39 -15.69 12.93
N GLY A 347 5.07 -14.88 13.73
CA GLY A 347 4.68 -13.52 14.03
C GLY A 347 3.79 -13.40 15.27
N LEU A 348 3.03 -12.31 15.32
CA LEU A 348 2.26 -11.89 16.50
C LEU A 348 1.10 -12.85 16.83
N THR A 349 0.52 -13.47 15.82
CA THR A 349 -0.54 -14.48 15.99
C THR A 349 -0.06 -15.66 16.79
N GLU A 350 1.10 -16.21 16.46
CA GLU A 350 1.72 -17.30 17.19
C GLU A 350 2.17 -16.86 18.60
N HIS A 351 2.71 -15.64 18.72
CA HIS A 351 3.16 -15.09 20.00
C HIS A 351 2.04 -15.03 21.04
N TYR A 352 0.82 -14.61 20.62
CA TYR A 352 -0.36 -14.56 21.50
C TYR A 352 -1.22 -15.84 21.49
N GLY A 353 -0.86 -16.86 20.69
CA GLY A 353 -1.69 -18.05 20.53
C GLY A 353 -3.05 -17.78 19.89
N VAL A 354 -3.16 -16.73 19.09
CA VAL A 354 -4.38 -16.35 18.38
C VAL A 354 -4.40 -17.03 17.00
N PRO A 355 -5.47 -17.77 16.65
CA PRO A 355 -5.59 -18.35 15.32
C PRO A 355 -5.55 -17.29 14.21
N ALA A 356 -4.82 -17.56 13.13
CA ALA A 356 -4.66 -16.61 12.03
C ALA A 356 -6.00 -16.21 11.38
N GLU A 357 -7.00 -17.07 11.40
CA GLU A 357 -8.36 -16.81 10.88
C GLU A 357 -9.10 -15.71 11.65
N LYS A 358 -8.66 -15.39 12.87
CA LYS A 358 -9.20 -14.26 13.64
C LYS A 358 -8.80 -12.90 13.04
N LEU A 359 -7.77 -12.87 12.22
CA LEU A 359 -7.35 -11.67 11.49
C LEU A 359 -7.96 -11.63 10.10
N ASP A 360 -8.32 -10.44 9.63
CA ASP A 360 -8.96 -10.31 8.32
C ASP A 360 -7.91 -10.16 7.22
N ILE A 361 -6.83 -9.43 7.52
CA ILE A 361 -5.76 -9.11 6.57
C ILE A 361 -4.45 -9.05 7.35
N ILE A 362 -3.46 -9.83 6.90
CA ILE A 362 -2.09 -9.78 7.40
C ILE A 362 -1.18 -9.39 6.24
N THR A 363 -0.28 -8.44 6.48
CA THR A 363 0.73 -8.01 5.50
C THR A 363 2.11 -8.11 6.12
N ALA A 364 3.14 -8.33 5.31
CA ALA A 364 4.52 -8.19 5.74
C ALA A 364 5.46 -7.85 4.58
N ALA A 365 6.57 -7.19 4.90
CA ALA A 365 7.72 -7.05 4.02
C ALA A 365 8.63 -8.27 4.13
N MET A 366 9.18 -8.73 3.00
CA MET A 366 10.11 -9.86 2.94
C MET A 366 11.58 -9.43 3.12
N GLY A 367 11.86 -8.14 3.02
CA GLY A 367 13.22 -7.59 3.12
C GLY A 367 13.83 -7.64 4.52
N HIS A 368 13.04 -7.83 5.57
CA HIS A 368 13.52 -7.80 6.94
C HIS A 368 14.04 -9.16 7.42
N ALA A 369 13.15 -10.12 7.65
CA ALA A 369 13.55 -11.43 8.16
C ALA A 369 14.02 -12.38 7.06
N LEU A 370 13.41 -12.34 5.88
CA LEU A 370 13.72 -13.28 4.79
C LEU A 370 14.92 -12.88 3.93
N ALA A 371 15.54 -11.71 4.19
CA ALA A 371 16.68 -11.21 3.42
C ALA A 371 16.44 -11.20 1.90
N SER A 372 15.18 -11.02 1.48
CA SER A 372 14.74 -10.89 0.10
C SER A 372 14.22 -9.46 -0.14
N GLU A 373 13.43 -9.25 -1.17
CA GLU A 373 12.71 -8.00 -1.40
C GLU A 373 11.24 -8.33 -1.72
N GLY A 374 10.40 -7.31 -1.68
CA GLY A 374 8.98 -7.47 -1.89
C GLY A 374 8.19 -7.57 -0.60
N GLY A 375 6.93 -7.84 -0.74
CA GLY A 375 6.03 -8.05 0.38
C GLY A 375 4.91 -9.01 0.00
N PHE A 376 4.12 -9.36 0.99
CA PHE A 376 2.96 -10.22 0.79
C PHE A 376 1.76 -9.74 1.60
N CYS A 377 0.60 -10.18 1.17
CA CYS A 377 -0.61 -10.11 1.97
C CYS A 377 -1.23 -11.49 2.02
N THR A 378 -1.69 -11.90 3.20
CA THR A 378 -2.32 -13.19 3.42
C THR A 378 -3.63 -13.05 4.19
N GLY A 379 -4.51 -14.04 4.03
CA GLY A 379 -5.83 -14.06 4.65
C GLY A 379 -6.74 -15.10 4.01
N SER A 380 -8.06 -14.87 4.06
CA SER A 380 -9.01 -15.75 3.38
C SER A 380 -8.88 -15.66 1.86
N ALA A 381 -9.18 -16.75 1.14
CA ALA A 381 -9.13 -16.77 -0.33
C ALA A 381 -9.93 -15.61 -0.96
N ARG A 382 -11.09 -15.24 -0.37
CA ARG A 382 -11.89 -14.10 -0.82
C ARG A 382 -11.16 -12.76 -0.70
N VAL A 383 -10.37 -12.57 0.36
CA VAL A 383 -9.56 -11.36 0.57
C VAL A 383 -8.47 -11.30 -0.47
N ILE A 384 -7.82 -12.40 -0.75
CA ILE A 384 -6.72 -12.48 -1.73
C ILE A 384 -7.24 -12.29 -3.17
N ASP A 385 -8.33 -12.94 -3.54
CA ASP A 385 -8.98 -12.74 -4.85
C ASP A 385 -9.38 -11.29 -5.10
N HIS A 386 -9.94 -10.64 -4.09
CA HIS A 386 -10.28 -9.23 -4.21
C HIS A 386 -9.06 -8.36 -4.53
N GLN A 387 -7.91 -8.66 -3.96
CA GLN A 387 -6.68 -7.90 -4.21
C GLN A 387 -6.13 -8.12 -5.61
N ARG A 388 -6.24 -9.32 -6.17
CA ARG A 388 -5.82 -9.62 -7.55
C ARG A 388 -6.47 -8.68 -8.57
N LEU A 389 -7.67 -8.15 -8.26
CA LEU A 389 -8.42 -7.23 -9.13
C LEU A 389 -8.38 -5.76 -8.69
N SER A 390 -8.13 -5.49 -7.41
CA SER A 390 -8.36 -4.16 -6.83
C SER A 390 -7.11 -3.50 -6.29
N SER A 391 -6.03 -4.25 -6.09
CA SER A 391 -4.80 -3.74 -5.50
C SER A 391 -3.90 -3.16 -6.58
N SER A 392 -3.66 -1.85 -6.53
CA SER A 392 -2.92 -1.13 -7.57
C SER A 392 -1.48 -1.62 -7.74
N GLY A 393 -0.78 -1.92 -6.65
CA GLY A 393 0.59 -2.43 -6.70
C GLY A 393 0.72 -3.83 -7.29
N TYR A 394 -0.34 -4.62 -7.25
CA TYR A 394 -0.40 -5.91 -7.91
C TYR A 394 -0.77 -5.78 -9.40
N VAL A 395 -1.79 -4.97 -9.69
CA VAL A 395 -2.37 -4.87 -11.05
C VAL A 395 -1.47 -4.09 -12.00
N PHE A 396 -0.83 -3.02 -11.53
CA PHE A 396 -0.14 -2.04 -12.40
C PHE A 396 1.38 -2.02 -12.26
N SER A 397 1.97 -2.85 -11.38
CA SER A 397 3.41 -2.95 -11.19
C SER A 397 3.94 -4.23 -11.85
N ALA A 398 5.16 -4.20 -12.33
CA ALA A 398 5.85 -5.42 -12.76
C ALA A 398 5.90 -6.41 -11.58
N SER A 399 5.83 -7.70 -11.88
CA SER A 399 5.90 -8.76 -10.87
C SER A 399 7.28 -8.77 -10.19
N LEU A 400 7.31 -9.29 -8.98
CA LEU A 400 8.56 -9.53 -8.26
C LEU A 400 9.54 -10.32 -9.15
N PRO A 401 10.82 -9.95 -9.22
CA PRO A 401 11.83 -10.76 -9.89
C PRO A 401 11.82 -12.22 -9.38
N PRO A 402 11.87 -13.23 -10.26
CA PRO A 402 11.71 -14.64 -9.88
C PRO A 402 12.72 -15.11 -8.84
N TYR A 403 13.96 -14.65 -8.91
CA TYR A 403 15.01 -15.01 -7.97
C TYR A 403 14.73 -14.53 -6.54
N LEU A 404 14.01 -13.42 -6.37
CA LEU A 404 13.60 -12.95 -5.04
C LEU A 404 12.48 -13.82 -4.44
N ALA A 405 11.55 -14.30 -5.25
CA ALA A 405 10.53 -15.26 -4.80
C ALA A 405 11.18 -16.59 -4.38
N SER A 406 12.12 -17.10 -5.18
CA SER A 406 12.89 -18.32 -4.84
C SER A 406 13.70 -18.15 -3.55
N THR A 407 14.35 -17.00 -3.38
CA THR A 407 15.10 -16.66 -2.16
C THR A 407 14.18 -16.62 -0.93
N ALA A 408 12.98 -16.05 -1.06
CA ALA A 408 12.02 -15.99 0.04
C ALA A 408 11.55 -17.42 0.46
N ILE A 409 11.29 -18.31 -0.49
CA ILE A 409 10.96 -19.71 -0.21
C ILE A 409 12.09 -20.35 0.59
N THR A 410 13.33 -20.25 0.08
CA THR A 410 14.51 -20.85 0.73
C THR A 410 14.75 -20.26 2.14
N ALA A 411 14.47 -18.97 2.34
CA ALA A 411 14.60 -18.35 3.66
C ALA A 411 13.59 -18.93 4.67
N ILE A 412 12.35 -19.19 4.24
CA ILE A 412 11.33 -19.85 5.08
C ILE A 412 11.75 -21.29 5.38
N ASP A 413 12.31 -22.02 4.40
CA ASP A 413 12.80 -23.38 4.61
C ASP A 413 13.96 -23.42 5.62
N ILE A 414 14.92 -22.47 5.50
CA ILE A 414 16.01 -22.33 6.48
C ILE A 414 15.47 -22.06 7.88
N LEU A 415 14.44 -21.22 8.01
CA LEU A 415 13.83 -20.90 9.30
C LEU A 415 13.15 -22.11 9.93
N GLU A 416 12.41 -22.90 9.15
CA GLU A 416 11.77 -24.12 9.64
C GLU A 416 12.78 -25.26 9.97
N GLU A 417 13.83 -25.40 9.15
CA GLU A 417 14.93 -26.34 9.42
C GLU A 417 15.73 -25.95 10.67
N ASN A 418 15.80 -24.65 11.01
CA ASN A 418 16.66 -24.10 12.06
C ASN A 418 15.90 -23.22 13.06
N PRO A 419 15.00 -23.75 13.87
CA PRO A 419 14.25 -22.98 14.88
C PRO A 419 15.17 -22.32 15.93
N TYR A 420 16.43 -22.77 16.02
CA TYR A 420 17.44 -22.14 16.86
C TYR A 420 17.70 -20.67 16.50
N LEU A 421 17.49 -20.26 15.24
CA LEU A 421 17.66 -18.86 14.82
C LEU A 421 16.76 -17.91 15.62
N ILE A 422 15.52 -18.28 15.87
CA ILE A 422 14.59 -17.49 16.70
C ILE A 422 15.07 -17.42 18.15
N THR A 423 15.52 -18.54 18.72
CA THR A 423 16.05 -18.57 20.08
C THR A 423 17.30 -17.70 20.19
N LYS A 424 18.21 -17.77 19.22
CA LYS A 424 19.42 -16.94 19.18
C LYS A 424 19.07 -15.46 19.06
N LEU A 425 18.12 -15.09 18.20
CA LEU A 425 17.65 -13.72 18.09
C LEU A 425 17.08 -13.20 19.41
N LYS A 426 16.21 -13.97 20.08
CA LYS A 426 15.67 -13.62 21.40
C LYS A 426 16.75 -13.42 22.46
N ASN A 427 17.74 -14.30 22.49
CA ASN A 427 18.88 -14.18 23.40
C ASN A 427 19.71 -12.90 23.13
N ASN A 428 19.95 -12.59 21.85
CA ASN A 428 20.66 -11.40 21.43
C ASN A 428 19.88 -10.12 21.82
N ILE A 429 18.57 -10.09 21.59
CA ILE A 429 17.69 -9.00 22.01
C ILE A 429 17.79 -8.80 23.53
N ALA A 430 17.64 -9.87 24.31
CA ALA A 430 17.70 -9.82 25.76
C ALA A 430 19.08 -9.39 26.29
N ALA A 431 20.15 -9.80 25.63
CA ALA A 431 21.51 -9.41 25.98
C ALA A 431 21.74 -7.91 25.76
N LEU A 432 21.38 -7.41 24.57
CA LEU A 432 21.49 -5.97 24.27
C LEU A 432 20.60 -5.14 25.20
N TRP A 433 19.35 -5.56 25.40
CA TRP A 433 18.39 -4.87 26.27
C TRP A 433 18.91 -4.72 27.71
N ARG A 434 19.47 -5.80 28.28
CA ARG A 434 20.12 -5.78 29.60
C ARG A 434 21.33 -4.86 29.64
N GLY A 435 22.17 -4.90 28.61
CA GLY A 435 23.36 -4.05 28.51
C GLY A 435 23.01 -2.56 28.47
N LEU A 436 21.86 -2.21 27.88
CA LEU A 436 21.41 -0.84 27.71
C LEU A 436 20.56 -0.33 28.91
N SER A 437 19.87 -1.21 29.63
CA SER A 437 18.97 -0.82 30.73
C SER A 437 19.68 -0.10 31.88
N ASN A 438 20.97 -0.37 32.06
CA ASN A 438 21.76 0.15 33.16
C ASN A 438 22.46 1.48 32.83
N ILE A 439 22.19 2.10 31.69
CA ILE A 439 22.86 3.35 31.30
C ILE A 439 22.04 4.53 31.84
N THR A 440 22.65 5.30 32.76
CA THR A 440 22.03 6.47 33.38
C THR A 440 21.72 7.55 32.32
N GLY A 441 20.52 8.16 32.40
CA GLY A 441 20.10 9.23 31.48
C GLY A 441 19.49 8.74 30.16
N PHE A 442 19.24 7.43 30.02
CA PHE A 442 18.63 6.86 28.83
C PHE A 442 17.39 6.02 29.18
N THR A 443 16.36 6.16 28.37
CA THR A 443 15.14 5.36 28.50
C THR A 443 14.98 4.43 27.30
N ILE A 444 14.71 3.16 27.51
CA ILE A 444 14.38 2.21 26.46
C ILE A 444 12.86 2.25 26.27
N ALA A 445 12.38 2.68 25.10
CA ALA A 445 10.96 2.81 24.79
C ALA A 445 10.35 1.52 24.20
N SER A 446 11.19 0.61 23.69
CA SER A 446 10.75 -0.63 23.06
C SER A 446 10.43 -1.74 24.07
N ASN A 447 9.65 -2.73 23.64
CA ASN A 447 9.45 -3.95 24.41
C ASN A 447 10.72 -4.79 24.52
N PRO A 448 10.94 -5.52 25.64
CA PRO A 448 12.10 -6.37 25.82
C PRO A 448 12.23 -7.51 24.79
N GLU A 449 11.15 -7.90 24.14
CA GLU A 449 11.11 -8.95 23.11
C GLU A 449 11.16 -8.39 21.69
N SER A 450 11.16 -7.06 21.54
CA SER A 450 11.20 -6.40 20.24
C SER A 450 12.59 -6.48 19.61
N PRO A 451 12.71 -6.81 18.31
CA PRO A 451 13.97 -6.79 17.59
C PRO A 451 14.47 -5.36 17.31
N ILE A 452 13.66 -4.37 17.62
CA ILE A 452 13.95 -2.94 17.47
C ILE A 452 14.13 -2.35 18.84
N VAL A 453 15.36 -1.97 19.19
CA VAL A 453 15.66 -1.28 20.45
C VAL A 453 15.82 0.20 20.17
N LEU A 454 14.96 1.01 20.77
CA LEU A 454 14.94 2.46 20.60
C LEU A 454 15.71 3.14 21.72
N LYS A 455 16.66 4.03 21.37
CA LYS A 455 17.46 4.78 22.32
C LYS A 455 17.81 6.19 21.81
N GLU A 456 17.92 7.13 22.73
CA GLU A 456 18.34 8.51 22.45
C GLU A 456 19.87 8.64 22.50
N ASP A 457 20.45 9.23 21.44
CA ASP A 457 21.87 9.63 21.16
C ASP A 457 22.93 8.58 20.78
N SER A 458 23.47 8.84 19.58
CA SER A 458 24.83 8.71 19.00
C SER A 458 25.62 7.42 19.12
N ILE A 459 25.35 6.45 18.25
CA ILE A 459 26.33 5.52 17.63
C ILE A 459 25.79 5.21 16.23
N PHE A 460 26.65 4.66 15.31
CA PHE A 460 26.28 4.38 13.93
C PHE A 460 24.93 3.66 13.81
N VAL A 461 23.86 4.43 13.84
CA VAL A 461 22.49 4.06 14.00
C VAL A 461 21.70 5.11 13.26
N VAL A 462 20.81 4.69 12.44
CA VAL A 462 19.96 5.63 11.70
C VAL A 462 19.14 6.42 12.71
N PRO A 463 19.34 7.75 12.82
CA PRO A 463 18.44 8.56 13.64
C PRO A 463 17.02 8.36 13.10
N SER A 464 16.06 8.23 13.98
CA SER A 464 14.65 8.15 13.59
C SER A 464 14.24 9.50 12.99
N LYS A 465 14.56 9.71 11.70
CA LYS A 465 13.99 10.86 10.96
C LYS A 465 12.50 10.65 10.91
N ARG A 466 11.77 11.62 11.42
CA ARG A 466 10.32 11.62 11.38
C ARG A 466 9.88 12.06 9.99
N SER A 467 8.89 11.36 9.46
CA SER A 467 8.13 11.86 8.33
C SER A 467 7.27 13.05 8.79
N THR A 468 7.07 14.02 7.92
CA THR A 468 6.09 15.11 8.13
C THR A 468 4.64 14.56 8.26
N LEU A 469 4.44 13.29 7.88
CA LEU A 469 3.17 12.57 7.99
C LEU A 469 2.99 11.91 9.36
N ASP A 470 4.04 11.83 10.20
CA ASP A 470 3.96 11.18 11.51
C ASP A 470 3.04 11.95 12.45
N ASN A 471 1.95 11.30 12.84
CA ASN A 471 0.97 11.87 13.77
C ASN A 471 1.40 11.74 15.22
N CYS A 472 2.25 10.76 15.54
CA CYS A 472 2.78 10.51 16.87
C CYS A 472 4.12 11.23 17.06
N ARG A 473 4.21 12.09 18.06
CA ARG A 473 5.46 12.77 18.46
C ARG A 473 6.23 11.89 19.44
N LEU A 474 6.79 10.79 18.95
CA LEU A 474 7.75 10.03 19.72
C LEU A 474 9.02 10.86 19.96
N PRO A 475 9.70 10.73 21.11
CA PRO A 475 10.99 11.39 21.33
C PRO A 475 12.01 11.00 20.25
N LEU A 476 12.95 11.89 19.96
CA LEU A 476 14.07 11.58 19.07
C LEU A 476 14.86 10.43 19.70
N GLY A 477 15.16 9.41 18.92
CA GLY A 477 15.80 8.22 19.43
C GLY A 477 16.69 7.54 18.40
N ILE A 478 17.51 6.64 18.89
CA ILE A 478 18.38 5.77 18.09
C ILE A 478 17.70 4.43 17.98
N ARG A 479 17.61 3.93 16.78
CA ARG A 479 17.06 2.61 16.46
C ARG A 479 18.17 1.61 16.22
N LEU A 480 18.19 0.52 17.00
CA LEU A 480 19.11 -0.59 16.85
C LEU A 480 18.33 -1.80 16.38
N PHE A 481 18.64 -2.31 15.20
CA PHE A 481 18.09 -3.56 14.69
C PHE A 481 18.98 -4.72 15.14
N VAL A 482 18.42 -5.61 15.95
CA VAL A 482 19.15 -6.77 16.46
C VAL A 482 18.99 -7.94 15.49
N SER A 483 20.10 -8.64 15.23
CA SER A 483 20.16 -9.79 14.32
C SER A 483 20.58 -11.06 15.06
N ALA A 484 20.06 -12.20 14.63
CA ALA A 484 20.58 -13.51 15.04
C ALA A 484 22.04 -13.73 14.60
N GLY A 485 22.50 -12.98 13.59
CA GLY A 485 23.88 -13.01 13.11
C GLY A 485 24.88 -12.33 14.04
N HIS A 486 24.44 -11.43 14.93
CA HIS A 486 25.34 -10.77 15.89
C HIS A 486 25.92 -11.78 16.89
N SER A 487 27.19 -11.58 17.25
CA SER A 487 27.86 -12.29 18.33
C SER A 487 27.64 -11.59 19.68
N GLU A 488 27.92 -12.29 20.79
CA GLU A 488 27.87 -11.66 22.12
C GLU A 488 28.87 -10.50 22.25
N SER A 489 30.04 -10.61 21.60
CA SER A 489 31.03 -9.52 21.58
C SER A 489 30.52 -8.28 20.86
N ASP A 490 29.75 -8.43 19.78
CA ASP A 490 29.13 -7.30 19.07
C ASP A 490 28.12 -6.54 19.95
N LEU A 491 27.28 -7.30 20.66
CA LEU A 491 26.28 -6.75 21.57
C LEU A 491 26.94 -6.04 22.77
N HIS A 492 27.99 -6.63 23.31
CA HIS A 492 28.79 -6.03 24.39
C HIS A 492 29.47 -4.77 23.91
N MET A 493 30.15 -4.80 22.74
CA MET A 493 30.79 -3.64 22.12
C MET A 493 29.83 -2.49 21.89
N ALA A 494 28.62 -2.80 21.36
CA ALA A 494 27.55 -1.81 21.16
C ALA A 494 27.15 -1.17 22.51
N SER A 495 26.94 -1.98 23.54
CA SER A 495 26.53 -1.50 24.86
C SER A 495 27.59 -0.61 25.48
N GLU A 496 28.89 -1.02 25.45
CA GLU A 496 30.00 -0.23 26.00
C GLU A 496 30.25 1.05 25.22
N SER A 497 30.11 1.00 23.89
CA SER A 497 30.25 2.21 23.07
C SER A 497 29.13 3.22 23.37
N LEU A 498 27.90 2.75 23.56
CA LEU A 498 26.78 3.61 23.96
C LEU A 498 26.97 4.18 25.35
N LYS A 499 27.48 3.41 26.32
CA LYS A 499 27.83 3.92 27.67
C LYS A 499 28.86 5.04 27.61
N ARG A 500 29.92 4.88 26.83
CA ARG A 500 30.98 5.90 26.67
C ARG A 500 30.42 7.20 26.08
N ILE A 501 29.59 7.09 25.03
CA ILE A 501 29.00 8.27 24.39
C ILE A 501 28.02 8.96 25.34
N ALA A 502 27.20 8.17 26.05
CA ALA A 502 26.30 8.69 27.06
C ALA A 502 27.06 9.53 28.12
N ALA A 503 28.15 8.99 28.64
CA ALA A 503 29.00 9.70 29.61
C ALA A 503 29.60 10.99 29.05
N LEU A 504 30.01 10.98 27.76
CA LEU A 504 30.57 12.17 27.10
C LEU A 504 29.52 13.27 26.86
N VAL A 505 28.32 12.88 26.45
CA VAL A 505 27.22 13.84 26.14
C VAL A 505 26.62 14.41 27.41
N LEU A 506 26.27 13.54 28.37
CA LEU A 506 25.69 13.96 29.66
C LEU A 506 26.73 14.66 30.58
N GLY A 507 27.99 14.27 30.51
CA GLY A 507 29.08 14.93 31.27
C GLY A 507 29.41 16.34 30.78
N ARG A 508 29.12 16.69 29.52
CA ARG A 508 29.26 18.05 28.97
C ARG A 508 28.11 18.99 29.32
N GLY A 509 26.98 18.45 29.75
CA GLY A 509 25.81 19.25 30.15
C GLY A 509 25.82 19.72 31.61
N LEU A 510 26.85 19.38 32.39
CA LEU A 510 27.02 19.73 33.78
C LEU A 510 28.24 20.64 34.04
N SER A 511 28.89 21.12 32.99
CA SER A 511 30.02 22.06 33.11
C SER A 511 29.66 23.45 32.57
#